data_ce6c83b135f132d0a05bb2fd87d7d8f9
#
_entry.id   ce6c83b135f132d0a05bb2fd87d7d8f9
#
_cell.length_a   1.000
_cell.length_b   1.000
_cell.length_c   1.000
_cell.angle_alpha   90.00
_cell.angle_beta   90.00
_cell.angle_gamma   90.00
#
_symmetry.space_group_name_H-M   'P 1'
#
loop_
_entity.id
_entity.type
_entity.pdbx_description
1 polymer ?
#
loop_
_entity_poly.entity_id
_entity_poly.type
_entity_poly.pdbx_seq_one_letter_code
_entity_poly.pdbx_strand_id
1 'polypeptide(L)'
;MLAHNAQDIASLCVLLTHMSEMYLHPEKIRFSEDVYSMGRALEKRQYTERARLCYRLARPGRMGDAAGEALAHSYRRAGEREEAAAVWREMIEQRRGGVKPYVELAKYYEHIRRDIPAALELTEKALALLSEITLREDVTVQETKNEVQYRYQRLKRKLKEL
;
A
#
# COMPACT_ATOMS: atom_id res chain seq x y z
N MET A 1 8.17 -33.42 36.34
CA MET A 1 8.81 -33.14 35.05
C MET A 1 8.03 -33.66 33.83
N LEU A 2 7.64 -34.94 33.79
CA LEU A 2 6.91 -35.53 32.64
C LEU A 2 5.54 -34.91 32.36
N ALA A 3 4.77 -34.59 33.39
CA ALA A 3 3.45 -33.97 33.22
C ALA A 3 3.53 -32.52 32.64
N HIS A 4 4.54 -31.73 33.01
CA HIS A 4 4.78 -30.42 32.48
C HIS A 4 5.14 -30.45 30.99
N ASN A 5 6.01 -31.39 30.61
CA ASN A 5 6.41 -31.59 29.21
C ASN A 5 5.21 -32.01 28.32
N ALA A 6 4.31 -32.86 28.82
CA ALA A 6 3.12 -33.24 28.08
C ALA A 6 2.15 -32.07 27.85
N GLN A 7 2.02 -31.19 28.85
CA GLN A 7 1.18 -30.01 28.76
C GLN A 7 1.77 -28.98 27.77
N ASP A 8 3.09 -28.83 27.74
CA ASP A 8 3.78 -27.95 26.80
C ASP A 8 3.60 -28.42 25.35
N ILE A 9 3.72 -29.72 25.11
CA ILE A 9 3.50 -30.32 23.80
C ILE A 9 2.05 -30.15 23.34
N ALA A 10 1.07 -30.37 24.22
CA ALA A 10 -0.33 -30.17 23.92
C ALA A 10 -0.61 -28.71 23.55
N SER A 11 -0.04 -27.77 24.29
CA SER A 11 -0.18 -26.33 24.01
C SER A 11 0.43 -25.93 22.67
N LEU A 12 1.59 -26.50 22.32
CA LEU A 12 2.21 -26.30 21.00
C LEU A 12 1.35 -26.85 19.87
N CYS A 13 0.74 -28.01 20.03
CA CYS A 13 -0.17 -28.59 19.03
C CYS A 13 -1.38 -27.69 18.80
N VAL A 14 -2.01 -27.20 19.87
CA VAL A 14 -3.14 -26.27 19.79
C VAL A 14 -2.73 -24.96 19.08
N LEU A 15 -1.58 -24.42 19.43
CA LEU A 15 -1.06 -23.20 18.80
C LEU A 15 -0.80 -23.41 17.29
N LEU A 16 -0.17 -24.52 16.93
CA LEU A 16 0.10 -24.86 15.52
C LEU A 16 -1.21 -25.03 14.73
N THR A 17 -2.20 -25.70 15.31
CA THR A 17 -3.53 -25.84 14.68
C THR A 17 -4.16 -24.48 14.47
N HIS A 18 -4.17 -23.63 15.48
CA HIS A 18 -4.74 -22.28 15.38
C HIS A 18 -4.01 -21.43 14.33
N MET A 19 -2.68 -21.43 14.32
CA MET A 19 -1.90 -20.75 13.29
C MET A 19 -2.20 -21.30 11.89
N SER A 20 -2.34 -22.60 11.73
CA SER A 20 -2.69 -23.21 10.45
C SER A 20 -4.06 -22.77 9.96
N GLU A 21 -5.05 -22.74 10.84
CA GLU A 21 -6.38 -22.21 10.51
C GLU A 21 -6.36 -20.74 10.09
N MET A 22 -5.61 -19.90 10.78
CA MET A 22 -5.43 -18.49 10.40
C MET A 22 -4.81 -18.38 9.00
N TYR A 23 -3.80 -19.20 8.70
CA TYR A 23 -3.19 -19.24 7.37
C TYR A 23 -4.14 -19.74 6.28
N LEU A 24 -4.97 -20.72 6.57
CA LEU A 24 -5.96 -21.26 5.61
C LEU A 24 -7.14 -20.31 5.40
N HIS A 25 -7.55 -19.59 6.45
CA HIS A 25 -8.75 -18.77 6.52
C HIS A 25 -8.46 -17.35 7.01
N PRO A 26 -7.67 -16.54 6.27
CA PRO A 26 -7.33 -15.18 6.68
C PRO A 26 -8.56 -14.27 6.83
N GLU A 27 -9.67 -14.61 6.17
CA GLU A 27 -10.95 -13.89 6.28
C GLU A 27 -11.61 -14.02 7.65
N LYS A 28 -11.23 -15.02 8.47
CA LYS A 28 -11.73 -15.23 9.83
C LYS A 28 -10.93 -14.44 10.88
N ILE A 29 -9.81 -13.84 10.51
CA ILE A 29 -8.97 -13.08 11.43
C ILE A 29 -9.66 -11.76 11.76
N ARG A 30 -9.82 -11.50 13.04
CA ARG A 30 -10.59 -10.34 13.55
C ARG A 30 -9.91 -9.00 13.31
N PHE A 31 -8.58 -8.96 13.44
CA PHE A 31 -7.82 -7.71 13.43
C PHE A 31 -7.09 -7.51 12.10
N SER A 32 -7.27 -6.36 11.49
CA SER A 32 -6.61 -5.99 10.24
C SER A 32 -5.08 -5.97 10.34
N GLU A 33 -4.56 -5.68 11.53
CA GLU A 33 -3.14 -5.67 11.86
C GLU A 33 -2.51 -7.06 11.70
N ASP A 34 -3.21 -8.09 12.18
CA ASP A 34 -2.75 -9.48 12.09
C ASP A 34 -2.81 -9.97 10.63
N VAL A 35 -3.90 -9.66 9.93
CA VAL A 35 -4.06 -9.98 8.51
C VAL A 35 -2.97 -9.30 7.68
N TYR A 36 -2.72 -8.02 7.92
CA TYR A 36 -1.65 -7.28 7.25
C TYR A 36 -0.27 -7.89 7.52
N SER A 37 0.02 -8.21 8.78
CA SER A 37 1.29 -8.82 9.20
C SER A 37 1.50 -10.18 8.55
N MET A 38 0.44 -10.99 8.45
CA MET A 38 0.46 -12.25 7.71
C MET A 38 0.74 -12.02 6.22
N GLY A 39 0.11 -11.04 5.59
CA GLY A 39 0.38 -10.66 4.20
C GLY A 39 1.86 -10.32 3.98
N ARG A 40 2.46 -9.55 4.89
CA ARG A 40 3.90 -9.22 4.86
C ARG A 40 4.79 -10.47 4.98
N ALA A 41 4.44 -11.40 5.87
CA ALA A 41 5.17 -12.65 6.07
C ALA A 41 5.08 -13.57 4.84
N LEU A 42 3.89 -13.65 4.22
CA LEU A 42 3.66 -14.42 3.00
C LEU A 42 4.43 -13.82 1.80
N GLU A 43 4.40 -12.50 1.64
CA GLU A 43 5.12 -11.81 0.57
C GLU A 43 6.63 -12.03 0.67
N LYS A 44 7.20 -11.96 1.87
CA LYS A 44 8.62 -12.25 2.11
C LYS A 44 9.02 -13.69 1.69
N ARG A 45 8.06 -14.59 1.72
CA ARG A 45 8.23 -15.99 1.29
C ARG A 45 7.77 -16.25 -0.15
N GLN A 46 7.47 -15.19 -0.89
CA GLN A 46 7.05 -15.23 -2.31
C GLN A 46 5.67 -15.87 -2.55
N TYR A 47 4.84 -16.04 -1.53
CA TYR A 47 3.43 -16.44 -1.67
C TYR A 47 2.57 -15.23 -2.07
N THR A 48 2.86 -14.67 -3.25
CA THR A 48 2.35 -13.37 -3.69
C THR A 48 0.83 -13.29 -3.70
N GLU A 49 0.14 -14.28 -4.27
CA GLU A 49 -1.33 -14.23 -4.35
C GLU A 49 -2.01 -14.30 -2.98
N ARG A 50 -1.46 -15.09 -2.08
CA ARG A 50 -1.97 -15.14 -0.71
C ARG A 50 -1.68 -13.87 0.08
N ALA A 51 -0.51 -13.27 -0.14
CA ALA A 51 -0.18 -11.96 0.43
C ALA A 51 -1.15 -10.88 -0.05
N ARG A 52 -1.45 -10.84 -1.35
CA ARG A 52 -2.44 -9.92 -1.94
C ARG A 52 -3.83 -10.12 -1.36
N LEU A 53 -4.26 -11.37 -1.14
CA LEU A 53 -5.53 -11.66 -0.45
C LEU A 53 -5.55 -11.04 0.94
N CYS A 54 -4.50 -11.26 1.74
CA CYS A 54 -4.38 -10.67 3.07
C CYS A 54 -4.42 -9.13 3.01
N TYR A 55 -3.70 -8.50 2.08
CA TYR A 55 -3.75 -7.06 1.92
C TYR A 55 -5.16 -6.55 1.57
N ARG A 56 -5.88 -7.23 0.66
CA ARG A 56 -7.28 -6.89 0.36
C ARG A 56 -8.19 -6.96 1.58
N LEU A 57 -8.05 -8.02 2.39
CA LEU A 57 -8.83 -8.21 3.62
C LEU A 57 -8.49 -7.17 4.71
N ALA A 58 -7.24 -6.71 4.78
CA ALA A 58 -6.80 -5.71 5.76
C ALA A 58 -7.21 -4.27 5.41
N ARG A 59 -7.57 -3.98 4.15
CA ARG A 59 -7.90 -2.63 3.65
C ARG A 59 -9.04 -1.92 4.37
N PRO A 60 -10.15 -2.58 4.75
CA PRO A 60 -11.23 -1.91 5.47
C PRO A 60 -10.85 -1.45 6.88
N GLY A 61 -9.84 -2.07 7.49
CA GLY A 61 -9.44 -1.83 8.87
C GLY A 61 -8.43 -0.69 9.07
N ARG A 62 -7.83 -0.68 10.26
CA ARG A 62 -6.82 0.34 10.68
C ARG A 62 -5.58 0.31 9.81
N MET A 63 -5.23 -0.85 9.23
CA MET A 63 -4.09 -1.00 8.33
C MET A 63 -4.41 -0.67 6.87
N GLY A 64 -5.56 -0.06 6.59
CA GLY A 64 -6.05 0.16 5.23
C GLY A 64 -5.09 0.89 4.31
N ASP A 65 -4.42 1.92 4.80
CA ASP A 65 -3.44 2.69 4.02
C ASP A 65 -2.20 1.84 3.72
N ALA A 66 -1.62 1.23 4.75
CA ALA A 66 -0.45 0.36 4.59
C ALA A 66 -0.75 -0.88 3.73
N ALA A 67 -1.94 -1.46 3.88
CA ALA A 67 -2.38 -2.61 3.10
C ALA A 67 -2.64 -2.24 1.63
N GLY A 68 -3.23 -1.08 1.35
CA GLY A 68 -3.41 -0.56 0.00
C GLY A 68 -2.07 -0.32 -0.69
N GLU A 69 -1.14 0.33 0.00
CA GLU A 69 0.22 0.54 -0.51
C GLU A 69 0.95 -0.78 -0.80
N ALA A 70 0.91 -1.73 0.13
CA ALA A 70 1.55 -3.04 -0.04
C ALA A 70 0.96 -3.80 -1.23
N LEU A 71 -0.36 -3.77 -1.40
CA LEU A 71 -1.06 -4.38 -2.53
C LEU A 71 -0.64 -3.77 -3.86
N ALA A 72 -0.67 -2.44 -3.98
CA ALA A 72 -0.25 -1.73 -5.18
C ALA A 72 1.23 -1.99 -5.53
N HIS A 73 2.11 -2.01 -4.52
CA HIS A 73 3.51 -2.35 -4.72
C HIS A 73 3.72 -3.81 -5.13
N SER A 74 2.92 -4.75 -4.61
CA SER A 74 2.93 -6.16 -5.02
C SER A 74 2.59 -6.30 -6.50
N TYR A 75 1.53 -5.64 -6.97
CA TYR A 75 1.16 -5.60 -8.39
C TYR A 75 2.26 -4.97 -9.24
N ARG A 76 2.80 -3.83 -8.82
CA ARG A 76 3.87 -3.15 -9.56
C ARG A 76 5.12 -4.02 -9.73
N ARG A 77 5.54 -4.77 -8.69
CA ARG A 77 6.69 -5.70 -8.76
C ARG A 77 6.45 -6.86 -9.71
N ALA A 78 5.21 -7.31 -9.83
CA ALA A 78 4.82 -8.36 -10.79
C ALA A 78 4.67 -7.83 -12.24
N GLY A 79 4.84 -6.52 -12.47
CA GLY A 79 4.64 -5.89 -13.78
C GLY A 79 3.18 -5.57 -14.09
N GLU A 80 2.26 -5.88 -13.21
CA GLU A 80 0.81 -5.66 -13.30
C GLU A 80 0.49 -4.18 -12.97
N ARG A 81 0.85 -3.31 -13.90
CA ARG A 81 0.87 -1.85 -13.68
C ARG A 81 -0.53 -1.24 -13.65
N GLU A 82 -1.47 -1.82 -14.41
CA GLU A 82 -2.86 -1.37 -14.43
C GLU A 82 -3.57 -1.69 -13.11
N GLU A 83 -3.33 -2.88 -12.57
CA GLU A 83 -3.85 -3.33 -11.29
C GLU A 83 -3.30 -2.46 -10.15
N ALA A 84 -2.01 -2.13 -10.20
CA ALA A 84 -1.42 -1.20 -9.24
C ALA A 84 -2.07 0.19 -9.33
N ALA A 85 -2.29 0.70 -10.55
CA ALA A 85 -2.96 1.98 -10.77
C ALA A 85 -4.42 1.97 -10.30
N ALA A 86 -5.13 0.84 -10.47
CA ALA A 86 -6.49 0.67 -9.96
C ALA A 86 -6.54 0.79 -8.42
N VAL A 87 -5.60 0.16 -7.72
CA VAL A 87 -5.49 0.28 -6.26
C VAL A 87 -5.24 1.73 -5.84
N TRP A 88 -4.34 2.46 -6.53
CA TRP A 88 -4.07 3.87 -6.23
C TRP A 88 -5.30 4.76 -6.48
N ARG A 89 -6.05 4.52 -7.57
CA ARG A 89 -7.32 5.26 -7.84
C ARG A 89 -8.32 5.04 -6.71
N GLU A 90 -8.53 3.80 -6.30
CA GLU A 90 -9.45 3.47 -5.22
C GLU A 90 -9.02 4.11 -3.88
N MET A 91 -7.70 4.14 -3.56
CA MET A 91 -7.21 4.83 -2.37
C MET A 91 -7.52 6.33 -2.41
N ILE A 92 -7.37 6.98 -3.57
CA ILE A 92 -7.72 8.39 -3.77
C ILE A 92 -9.22 8.63 -3.55
N GLU A 93 -10.08 7.79 -4.14
CA GLU A 93 -11.54 7.87 -3.99
C GLU A 93 -11.97 7.72 -2.53
N GLN A 94 -11.31 6.83 -1.79
CA GLN A 94 -11.55 6.61 -0.37
C GLN A 94 -10.83 7.63 0.54
N ARG A 95 -10.09 8.59 0.00
CA ARG A 95 -9.26 9.58 0.72
C ARG A 95 -8.25 8.92 1.66
N ARG A 96 -7.64 7.82 1.23
CA ARG A 96 -6.66 7.04 1.98
C ARG A 96 -5.25 7.21 1.43
N GLY A 97 -4.24 7.05 2.31
CA GLY A 97 -2.82 7.06 1.95
C GLY A 97 -2.23 8.45 1.67
N GLY A 98 -2.98 9.52 1.96
CA GLY A 98 -2.51 10.90 1.84
C GLY A 98 -2.05 11.26 0.43
N VAL A 99 -0.84 11.81 0.32
CA VAL A 99 -0.27 12.30 -0.95
C VAL A 99 0.25 11.17 -1.85
N LYS A 100 0.69 10.07 -1.25
CA LYS A 100 1.41 9.00 -1.96
C LYS A 100 0.64 8.38 -3.14
N PRO A 101 -0.68 8.05 -3.02
CA PRO A 101 -1.46 7.54 -4.14
C PRO A 101 -1.47 8.47 -5.35
N TYR A 102 -1.57 9.77 -5.14
CA TYR A 102 -1.54 10.76 -6.23
C TYR A 102 -0.21 10.76 -6.96
N VAL A 103 0.90 10.72 -6.21
CA VAL A 103 2.25 10.70 -6.77
C VAL A 103 2.50 9.43 -7.58
N GLU A 104 2.13 8.26 -7.04
CA GLU A 104 2.33 6.98 -7.73
C GLU A 104 1.44 6.85 -8.97
N LEU A 105 0.21 7.33 -8.91
CA LEU A 105 -0.69 7.35 -10.05
C LEU A 105 -0.23 8.37 -11.12
N ALA A 106 0.32 9.52 -10.72
CA ALA A 106 0.93 10.46 -11.66
C ALA A 106 2.13 9.85 -12.40
N LYS A 107 2.97 9.06 -11.70
CA LYS A 107 4.07 8.29 -12.34
C LYS A 107 3.53 7.30 -13.37
N TYR A 108 2.44 6.62 -13.07
CA TYR A 108 1.81 5.68 -14.00
C TYR A 108 1.33 6.39 -15.26
N TYR A 109 0.61 7.51 -15.14
CA TYR A 109 0.15 8.27 -16.30
C TYR A 109 1.32 8.86 -17.10
N GLU A 110 2.34 9.39 -16.45
CA GLU A 110 3.52 9.96 -17.14
C GLU A 110 4.30 8.90 -17.94
N HIS A 111 4.58 7.74 -17.34
CA HIS A 111 5.56 6.81 -17.90
C HIS A 111 4.93 5.64 -18.66
N ILE A 112 3.70 5.24 -18.31
CA ILE A 112 3.04 4.07 -18.87
C ILE A 112 1.99 4.48 -19.89
N ARG A 113 1.06 5.36 -19.48
CA ARG A 113 -0.01 5.83 -20.36
C ARG A 113 0.44 6.96 -21.29
N ARG A 114 1.55 7.64 -20.94
CA ARG A 114 2.07 8.81 -21.62
C ARG A 114 1.05 9.96 -21.71
N ASP A 115 0.17 10.02 -20.74
CA ASP A 115 -0.85 11.04 -20.57
C ASP A 115 -0.32 12.13 -19.64
N ILE A 116 0.36 13.12 -20.23
CA ILE A 116 0.98 14.22 -19.47
C ILE A 116 -0.07 15.12 -18.81
N PRO A 117 -1.20 15.46 -19.43
CA PRO A 117 -2.28 16.19 -18.79
C PRO A 117 -2.79 15.53 -17.49
N ALA A 118 -3.13 14.24 -17.54
CA ALA A 118 -3.60 13.50 -16.38
C ALA A 118 -2.53 13.41 -15.28
N ALA A 119 -1.27 13.21 -15.65
CA ALA A 119 -0.16 13.20 -14.70
C ALA A 119 0.02 14.56 -14.01
N LEU A 120 -0.16 15.66 -14.75
CA LEU A 120 -0.07 17.02 -14.23
C LEU A 120 -1.19 17.32 -13.23
N GLU A 121 -2.44 17.00 -13.58
CA GLU A 121 -3.60 17.18 -12.69
C GLU A 121 -3.41 16.45 -11.34
N LEU A 122 -2.96 15.19 -11.37
CA LEU A 122 -2.69 14.43 -10.15
C LEU A 122 -1.56 15.03 -9.32
N THR A 123 -0.53 15.59 -9.99
CA THR A 123 0.58 16.26 -9.30
C THR A 123 0.12 17.57 -8.65
N GLU A 124 -0.80 18.32 -9.28
CA GLU A 124 -1.42 19.50 -8.70
C GLU A 124 -2.24 19.17 -7.44
N LYS A 125 -3.04 18.10 -7.51
CA LYS A 125 -3.79 17.60 -6.34
C LYS A 125 -2.87 17.18 -5.20
N ALA A 126 -1.74 16.53 -5.51
CA ALA A 126 -0.73 16.19 -4.52
C ALA A 126 -0.12 17.43 -3.84
N LEU A 127 0.19 18.48 -4.61
CA LEU A 127 0.69 19.75 -4.08
C LEU A 127 -0.33 20.46 -3.20
N ALA A 128 -1.60 20.48 -3.59
CA ALA A 128 -2.67 21.05 -2.79
C ALA A 128 -2.76 20.39 -1.42
N LEU A 129 -2.77 19.05 -1.37
CA LEU A 129 -2.78 18.29 -0.11
C LEU A 129 -1.54 18.59 0.75
N LEU A 130 -0.36 18.68 0.15
CA LEU A 130 0.87 19.05 0.88
C LEU A 130 0.82 20.46 1.44
N SER A 131 0.17 21.39 0.76
CA SER A 131 0.04 22.77 1.27
C SER A 131 -0.87 22.84 2.50
N GLU A 132 -1.88 22.00 2.59
CA GLU A 132 -2.77 21.91 3.76
C GLU A 132 -2.05 21.29 4.99
N ILE A 133 -1.12 20.34 4.75
CA ILE A 133 -0.37 19.65 5.82
C ILE A 133 0.78 20.50 6.34
N THR A 134 1.33 21.43 5.56
CA THR A 134 2.57 22.21 5.85
C THR A 134 2.43 23.19 7.04
N LEU A 135 1.33 23.19 7.77
CA LEU A 135 1.21 23.92 9.05
C LEU A 135 2.07 23.28 10.18
N ARG A 136 2.68 22.13 9.94
CA ARG A 136 3.65 21.47 10.84
C ARG A 136 5.00 21.46 10.12
N GLU A 137 6.03 22.03 10.74
CA GLU A 137 7.42 22.02 10.27
C GLU A 137 8.03 20.58 10.36
N ASP A 138 7.57 19.69 9.49
CA ASP A 138 8.13 18.34 9.37
C ASP A 138 9.06 18.30 8.15
N VAL A 139 10.33 17.99 8.39
CA VAL A 139 11.38 17.91 7.35
C VAL A 139 10.98 16.93 6.23
N THR A 140 10.38 15.80 6.59
CA THR A 140 9.92 14.79 5.61
C THR A 140 8.82 15.29 4.71
N VAL A 141 7.93 16.13 5.22
CA VAL A 141 6.87 16.78 4.43
C VAL A 141 7.47 17.78 3.45
N GLN A 142 8.50 18.53 3.88
CA GLN A 142 9.17 19.52 3.03
C GLN A 142 9.95 18.85 1.90
N GLU A 143 10.65 17.74 2.17
CA GLU A 143 11.33 16.96 1.13
C GLU A 143 10.34 16.42 0.10
N THR A 144 9.25 15.82 0.54
CA THR A 144 8.17 15.34 -0.34
C THR A 144 7.60 16.46 -1.18
N LYS A 145 7.38 17.65 -0.61
CA LYS A 145 6.89 18.82 -1.32
C LYS A 145 7.85 19.26 -2.42
N ASN A 146 9.14 19.29 -2.13
CA ASN A 146 10.18 19.66 -3.11
C ASN A 146 10.21 18.67 -4.29
N GLU A 147 10.10 17.36 -4.03
CA GLU A 147 10.05 16.33 -5.07
C GLU A 147 8.82 16.47 -5.97
N VAL A 148 7.64 16.68 -5.36
CA VAL A 148 6.39 16.86 -6.11
C VAL A 148 6.41 18.16 -6.90
N GLN A 149 6.97 19.25 -6.34
CA GLN A 149 7.14 20.51 -7.02
C GLN A 149 8.09 20.38 -8.23
N TYR A 150 9.19 19.67 -8.10
CA TYR A 150 10.09 19.39 -9.21
C TYR A 150 9.39 18.62 -10.33
N ARG A 151 8.60 17.58 -9.97
CA ARG A 151 7.79 16.81 -10.93
C ARG A 151 6.81 17.73 -11.67
N TYR A 152 6.10 18.59 -10.94
CA TYR A 152 5.15 19.54 -11.51
C TYR A 152 5.80 20.41 -12.59
N GLN A 153 6.95 21.02 -12.28
CA GLN A 153 7.66 21.87 -13.23
C GLN A 153 8.12 21.10 -14.47
N ARG A 154 8.57 19.84 -14.28
CA ARG A 154 8.97 18.97 -15.37
C ARG A 154 7.80 18.60 -16.28
N LEU A 155 6.65 18.22 -15.71
CA LEU A 155 5.45 17.89 -16.48
C LEU A 155 4.91 19.09 -17.24
N LYS A 156 4.94 20.27 -16.63
CA LYS A 156 4.50 21.52 -17.28
C LYS A 156 5.37 21.89 -18.48
N ARG A 157 6.69 21.61 -18.43
CA ARG A 157 7.57 21.77 -19.61
C ARG A 157 7.21 20.79 -20.71
N LYS A 158 7.07 19.49 -20.38
CA LYS A 158 6.67 18.45 -21.32
C LYS A 158 5.34 18.75 -22.02
N LEU A 159 4.37 19.32 -21.30
CA LEU A 159 3.07 19.69 -21.86
C LEU A 159 3.16 20.82 -22.88
N LYS A 160 4.17 21.71 -22.78
CA LYS A 160 4.40 22.79 -23.76
C LYS A 160 5.12 22.31 -25.04
N GLU A 161 5.75 21.17 -24.96
CA GLU A 161 6.51 20.55 -26.05
C GLU A 161 5.65 19.57 -26.89
N LEU A 162 4.40 19.32 -26.47
CA LEU A 162 3.41 18.50 -27.18
C LEU A 162 2.55 19.36 -28.10
#